data_c99337ecf3ba6c841315b8e71a602f84
#
_entry.id   c99337ecf3ba6c841315b8e71a602f84
#
_cell.length_a   1.000
_cell.length_b   1.000
_cell.length_c   1.000
_cell.angle_alpha   90.00
_cell.angle_beta   90.00
_cell.angle_gamma   90.00
#
_symmetry.space_group_name_H-M   'P 1'
#
loop_
_entity.id
_entity.type
_entity.pdbx_description
1 polymer ?
#
loop_
_entity_poly.entity_id
_entity_poly.type
_entity_poly.pdbx_seq_one_letter_code
_entity_poly.pdbx_strand_id
1 'polypeptide(L)'
;MGIALPLILSACGDTTPVRARAASAEEAVLPRVARGSVETTSGVAAVPVAPSEPHQVFAAVAQGDGARAGVDAAMENGVALRHFYEALARVDAGQSHDDVTVLHFGDSHTAADYETGPIRRALQARFGEGGRGFVAIGEPWKHYVQEGLRNGSSHDWSPERSHAIKGGKGRLGGDGQYGLAGVAIHTGSAGARAWADLTAKASRVELAYLQQPRGGAFDVYIDGARAGHVSTRGASGSAWRSFAAPDGPHRIEVDATGDGDVRLFGTVLDRDQVGVMYDALGINGARVTNVLAWD
;
A
#
# COMPACT_ATOMS: atom_id res chain seq x y z
N MET A 1 13.78 13.99 22.84
CA MET A 1 14.40 14.49 21.61
C MET A 1 13.76 13.71 20.48
N GLY A 2 12.66 14.23 19.94
CA GLY A 2 11.93 13.59 18.84
C GLY A 2 12.60 13.96 17.53
N ILE A 3 13.10 12.96 16.82
CA ILE A 3 13.57 13.11 15.44
C ILE A 3 12.33 12.99 14.56
N ALA A 4 11.88 14.11 14.01
CA ALA A 4 10.89 14.10 12.95
C ALA A 4 11.53 13.48 11.70
N LEU A 5 11.07 12.30 11.29
CA LEU A 5 11.42 11.74 9.99
C LEU A 5 10.66 12.53 8.89
N PRO A 6 11.30 12.81 7.77
CA PRO A 6 10.62 13.47 6.66
C PRO A 6 9.54 12.57 6.08
N LEU A 7 8.37 13.14 5.85
CA LEU A 7 7.30 12.57 5.07
C LEU A 7 7.76 12.56 3.60
N ILE A 8 8.01 11.40 3.03
CA ILE A 8 8.30 11.28 1.60
C ILE A 8 6.96 11.05 0.90
N LEU A 9 6.44 12.10 0.28
CA LEU A 9 5.22 12.09 -0.51
C LEU A 9 5.61 11.86 -1.97
N SER A 10 5.18 10.76 -2.56
CA SER A 10 5.29 10.52 -3.99
C SER A 10 3.90 10.63 -4.61
N ALA A 11 3.64 11.74 -5.29
CA ALA A 11 2.48 11.85 -6.17
C ALA A 11 2.87 11.30 -7.54
N CYS A 12 2.25 10.23 -8.00
CA CYS A 12 2.42 9.72 -9.35
C CYS A 12 1.87 10.73 -10.38
N GLY A 13 2.77 11.47 -10.98
CA GLY A 13 2.51 12.30 -12.15
C GLY A 13 3.81 12.43 -12.93
N ASP A 14 3.77 12.04 -14.19
CA ASP A 14 4.79 12.10 -15.24
C ASP A 14 6.19 12.54 -14.84
N THR A 15 7.08 11.59 -14.65
CA THR A 15 8.51 11.82 -14.69
C THR A 15 9.10 11.12 -15.92
N THR A 16 9.75 11.91 -16.78
CA THR A 16 10.54 11.43 -17.91
C THR A 16 11.56 10.36 -17.46
N PRO A 17 11.72 9.26 -18.21
CA PRO A 17 12.47 8.10 -17.74
C PRO A 17 13.97 8.32 -17.84
N VAL A 18 14.67 8.00 -16.75
CA VAL A 18 16.09 7.64 -16.82
C VAL A 18 16.20 6.33 -17.58
N ARG A 19 16.99 6.34 -18.64
CA ARG A 19 17.20 5.25 -19.59
C ARG A 19 17.76 3.99 -18.91
N ALA A 20 16.89 3.06 -18.56
CA ALA A 20 17.28 1.66 -18.40
C ALA A 20 17.03 0.94 -19.73
N ARG A 21 18.03 0.19 -20.19
CA ARG A 21 18.06 -0.52 -21.48
C ARG A 21 17.08 -1.68 -21.40
N ALA A 22 15.93 -1.55 -22.08
CA ALA A 22 14.87 -2.55 -22.09
C ALA A 22 15.31 -3.76 -22.94
N ALA A 23 15.15 -4.95 -22.35
CA ALA A 23 14.89 -6.17 -23.12
C ALA A 23 13.38 -6.22 -23.37
N SER A 24 12.99 -6.36 -24.62
CA SER A 24 11.62 -6.41 -25.09
C SER A 24 10.89 -7.62 -24.49
N ALA A 25 9.92 -7.38 -23.61
CA ALA A 25 8.86 -8.31 -23.32
C ALA A 25 7.55 -7.65 -23.79
N GLU A 26 6.78 -8.41 -24.52
CA GLU A 26 5.50 -8.05 -25.10
C GLU A 26 4.54 -7.55 -24.01
N GLU A 27 4.13 -6.31 -24.15
CA GLU A 27 3.23 -5.59 -23.24
C GLU A 27 1.83 -6.20 -23.32
N ALA A 28 1.48 -7.06 -22.38
CA ALA A 28 0.09 -7.47 -22.20
C ALA A 28 -0.70 -6.30 -21.59
N VAL A 29 -1.21 -5.43 -22.45
CA VAL A 29 -2.17 -4.38 -22.09
C VAL A 29 -3.44 -5.07 -21.58
N LEU A 30 -3.64 -5.06 -20.27
CA LEU A 30 -4.93 -5.44 -19.68
C LEU A 30 -5.96 -4.36 -20.04
N PRO A 31 -7.12 -4.72 -20.60
CA PRO A 31 -8.16 -3.73 -20.90
C PRO A 31 -8.66 -3.12 -19.59
N ARG A 32 -8.53 -1.81 -19.46
CA ARG A 32 -9.26 -1.04 -18.44
C ARG A 32 -10.75 -1.31 -18.67
N VAL A 33 -11.40 -1.95 -17.71
CA VAL A 33 -12.85 -2.08 -17.71
C VAL A 33 -13.43 -0.67 -17.56
N ALA A 34 -14.10 -0.21 -18.58
CA ALA A 34 -14.81 1.08 -18.53
C ALA A 34 -15.82 1.02 -17.38
N ARG A 35 -15.77 1.99 -16.49
CA ARG A 35 -16.74 2.17 -15.40
C ARG A 35 -18.13 2.32 -16.04
N GLY A 36 -18.96 1.29 -15.92
CA GLY A 36 -20.36 1.36 -16.31
C GLY A 36 -21.11 2.30 -15.38
N SER A 37 -21.72 3.34 -15.93
CA SER A 37 -22.63 4.21 -15.23
C SER A 37 -23.85 3.42 -14.74
N VAL A 38 -23.96 3.21 -13.44
CA VAL A 38 -25.20 2.77 -12.80
C VAL A 38 -26.04 4.03 -12.56
N GLU A 39 -27.11 4.18 -13.33
CA GLU A 39 -28.13 5.18 -13.07
C GLU A 39 -28.87 4.82 -11.77
N THR A 40 -28.54 5.47 -10.68
CA THR A 40 -29.35 5.52 -9.48
C THR A 40 -30.20 6.78 -9.51
N THR A 41 -31.47 6.63 -9.90
CA THR A 41 -32.50 7.62 -9.67
C THR A 41 -32.81 7.69 -8.19
N SER A 42 -32.26 8.67 -7.48
CA SER A 42 -32.85 9.20 -6.25
C SER A 42 -32.45 10.66 -6.12
N GLY A 43 -33.45 11.52 -6.32
CA GLY A 43 -33.26 12.96 -6.37
C GLY A 43 -33.03 13.55 -4.98
N VAL A 44 -31.77 13.81 -4.69
CA VAL A 44 -31.37 14.89 -3.77
C VAL A 44 -30.45 15.78 -4.57
N ALA A 45 -30.88 17.00 -4.84
CA ALA A 45 -30.06 17.98 -5.55
C ALA A 45 -28.78 18.22 -4.77
N ALA A 46 -27.65 17.73 -5.30
CA ALA A 46 -26.35 18.06 -4.79
C ALA A 46 -26.11 19.55 -4.99
N VAL A 47 -25.93 20.28 -3.91
CA VAL A 47 -25.45 21.66 -3.97
C VAL A 47 -24.05 21.62 -4.56
N PRO A 48 -23.77 22.31 -5.67
CA PRO A 48 -22.43 22.31 -6.26
C PRO A 48 -21.46 22.99 -5.29
N VAL A 49 -20.58 22.21 -4.69
CA VAL A 49 -19.46 22.75 -3.92
C VAL A 49 -18.42 23.23 -4.91
N ALA A 50 -18.05 24.51 -4.82
CA ALA A 50 -17.00 25.09 -5.65
C ALA A 50 -15.66 24.33 -5.41
N PRO A 51 -14.84 24.11 -6.44
CA PRO A 51 -13.53 23.47 -6.29
C PRO A 51 -12.66 24.20 -5.26
N SER A 52 -12.06 23.47 -4.33
CA SER A 52 -11.16 24.06 -3.34
C SER A 52 -9.82 24.40 -3.99
N GLU A 53 -9.28 25.58 -3.72
CA GLU A 53 -7.91 25.91 -4.07
C GLU A 53 -6.92 25.07 -3.25
N PRO A 54 -5.73 24.71 -3.74
CA PRO A 54 -4.77 23.86 -3.03
C PRO A 54 -4.43 24.33 -1.61
N HIS A 55 -4.34 25.64 -1.39
CA HIS A 55 -4.09 26.20 -0.06
C HIS A 55 -5.29 26.03 0.90
N GLN A 56 -6.52 26.00 0.39
CA GLN A 56 -7.72 25.74 1.18
C GLN A 56 -7.79 24.27 1.60
N VAL A 57 -7.38 23.34 0.71
CA VAL A 57 -7.27 21.93 1.02
C VAL A 57 -6.27 21.69 2.15
N PHE A 58 -5.10 22.35 2.09
CA PHE A 58 -4.13 22.28 3.17
C PHE A 58 -4.69 22.78 4.50
N ALA A 59 -5.34 23.94 4.52
CA ALA A 59 -5.95 24.50 5.72
C ALA A 59 -7.03 23.58 6.30
N ALA A 60 -7.84 22.92 5.45
CA ALA A 60 -8.88 21.99 5.88
C ALA A 60 -8.28 20.73 6.53
N VAL A 61 -7.19 20.17 6.00
CA VAL A 61 -6.48 19.04 6.61
C VAL A 61 -5.85 19.43 7.94
N ALA A 62 -5.23 20.60 8.03
CA ALA A 62 -4.61 21.10 9.25
C ALA A 62 -5.61 21.43 10.36
N GLN A 63 -6.86 21.76 10.00
CA GLN A 63 -7.94 22.14 10.95
C GLN A 63 -8.88 20.98 11.30
N GLY A 64 -8.60 19.75 10.86
CA GLY A 64 -9.41 18.58 11.22
C GLY A 64 -9.57 18.44 12.75
N ASP A 65 -10.73 17.94 13.19
CA ASP A 65 -11.23 17.89 14.59
C ASP A 65 -10.31 17.23 15.64
N GLY A 66 -9.09 16.91 15.32
CA GLY A 66 -8.06 16.41 16.22
C GLY A 66 -6.86 17.33 16.38
N ALA A 67 -6.83 18.48 15.70
CA ALA A 67 -5.75 19.44 15.86
C ALA A 67 -5.84 20.09 17.25
N ARG A 68 -5.04 19.60 18.19
CA ARG A 68 -4.80 20.34 19.45
C ARG A 68 -4.28 21.71 19.05
N ALA A 69 -5.06 22.72 19.34
CA ALA A 69 -4.66 24.11 19.19
C ALA A 69 -3.25 24.32 19.78
N GLY A 70 -2.29 24.78 18.98
CA GLY A 70 -1.07 25.31 19.52
C GLY A 70 0.25 24.96 18.83
N VAL A 71 0.28 24.24 17.72
CA VAL A 71 1.52 24.13 16.94
C VAL A 71 1.27 24.74 15.56
N ASP A 72 1.53 26.02 15.44
CA ASP A 72 1.66 26.70 14.15
C ASP A 72 2.99 26.25 13.54
N ALA A 73 3.02 25.03 13.01
CA ALA A 73 4.18 24.49 12.35
C ALA A 73 4.29 25.14 10.96
N ALA A 74 5.13 26.18 10.88
CA ALA A 74 5.47 26.76 9.60
C ALA A 74 6.02 25.67 8.67
N MET A 75 5.35 25.43 7.55
CA MET A 75 5.82 24.48 6.55
C MET A 75 6.94 25.14 5.73
N GLU A 76 8.17 24.67 5.92
CA GLU A 76 9.27 25.05 5.06
C GLU A 76 9.13 24.35 3.70
N ASN A 77 9.35 25.09 2.61
CA ASN A 77 9.33 24.57 1.24
C ASN A 77 8.00 23.91 0.82
N GLY A 78 6.86 24.50 1.17
CA GLY A 78 5.52 24.01 0.79
C GLY A 78 5.33 23.82 -0.74
N VAL A 79 6.14 24.47 -1.57
CA VAL A 79 6.16 24.29 -3.02
C VAL A 79 6.47 22.85 -3.43
N ALA A 80 7.26 22.12 -2.67
CA ALA A 80 7.57 20.70 -2.91
C ALA A 80 6.32 19.80 -2.81
N LEU A 81 5.29 20.23 -2.08
CA LEU A 81 4.04 19.49 -1.90
C LEU A 81 2.92 19.97 -2.85
N ARG A 82 3.22 20.89 -3.79
CA ARG A 82 2.20 21.45 -4.67
C ARG A 82 1.42 20.38 -5.41
N HIS A 83 2.08 19.41 -6.01
CA HIS A 83 1.42 18.36 -6.78
C HIS A 83 0.51 17.48 -5.91
N PHE A 84 0.91 17.23 -4.68
CA PHE A 84 0.08 16.51 -3.71
C PHE A 84 -1.21 17.28 -3.40
N TYR A 85 -1.11 18.58 -3.09
CA TYR A 85 -2.29 19.40 -2.82
C TYR A 85 -3.16 19.61 -4.05
N GLU A 86 -2.58 19.74 -5.23
CA GLU A 86 -3.32 19.80 -6.49
C GLU A 86 -4.09 18.48 -6.76
N ALA A 87 -3.48 17.33 -6.43
CA ALA A 87 -4.15 16.03 -6.54
C ALA A 87 -5.33 15.93 -5.56
N LEU A 88 -5.14 16.30 -4.29
CA LEU A 88 -6.22 16.35 -3.30
C LEU A 88 -7.34 17.32 -3.71
N ALA A 89 -7.01 18.48 -4.26
CA ALA A 89 -8.00 19.44 -4.74
C ALA A 89 -8.83 18.87 -5.90
N ARG A 90 -8.23 18.09 -6.80
CA ARG A 90 -8.97 17.39 -7.86
C ARG A 90 -9.91 16.32 -7.32
N VAL A 91 -9.47 15.57 -6.30
CA VAL A 91 -10.34 14.59 -5.62
C VAL A 91 -11.52 15.30 -4.96
N ASP A 92 -11.26 16.38 -4.23
CA ASP A 92 -12.27 17.18 -3.56
C ASP A 92 -13.32 17.78 -4.53
N ALA A 93 -12.86 18.18 -5.72
CA ALA A 93 -13.71 18.70 -6.78
C ALA A 93 -14.44 17.60 -7.60
N GLY A 94 -14.25 16.32 -7.31
CA GLY A 94 -14.80 15.21 -8.10
C GLY A 94 -14.22 15.13 -9.53
N GLN A 95 -13.04 15.70 -9.75
CA GLN A 95 -12.36 15.77 -11.05
C GLN A 95 -11.25 14.74 -11.20
N SER A 96 -10.94 13.98 -10.15
CA SER A 96 -9.97 12.89 -10.20
C SER A 96 -10.63 11.59 -10.63
N HIS A 97 -9.89 10.79 -11.39
CA HIS A 97 -10.25 9.41 -11.74
C HIS A 97 -9.35 8.38 -11.06
N ASP A 98 -8.31 8.85 -10.37
CA ASP A 98 -7.33 8.04 -9.67
C ASP A 98 -7.25 8.47 -8.20
N ASP A 99 -6.88 7.53 -7.33
CA ASP A 99 -6.66 7.78 -5.92
C ASP A 99 -5.41 8.63 -5.68
N VAL A 100 -5.39 9.33 -4.55
CA VAL A 100 -4.17 9.93 -4.01
C VAL A 100 -3.55 8.96 -3.03
N THR A 101 -2.40 8.40 -3.39
CA THR A 101 -1.68 7.45 -2.55
C THR A 101 -0.53 8.12 -1.81
N VAL A 102 -0.48 7.95 -0.49
CA VAL A 102 0.60 8.41 0.39
C VAL A 102 1.38 7.20 0.88
N LEU A 103 2.67 7.15 0.59
CA LEU A 103 3.59 6.13 1.11
C LEU A 103 4.36 6.70 2.29
N HIS A 104 4.09 6.19 3.51
CA HIS A 104 4.76 6.64 4.72
C HIS A 104 5.74 5.59 5.21
N PHE A 105 7.02 5.81 4.94
CA PHE A 105 8.12 4.97 5.42
C PHE A 105 8.55 5.40 6.83
N GLY A 106 8.81 4.44 7.70
CA GLY A 106 9.19 4.75 9.07
C GLY A 106 9.70 3.56 9.86
N ASP A 107 9.78 3.76 11.15
CA ASP A 107 10.21 2.77 12.12
C ASP A 107 9.03 2.03 12.78
N SER A 108 9.18 1.67 14.06
CA SER A 108 8.16 0.95 14.82
C SER A 108 6.86 1.74 15.05
N HIS A 109 6.90 3.06 15.10
CA HIS A 109 5.71 3.89 15.28
C HIS A 109 4.83 3.85 14.03
N THR A 110 5.43 3.98 12.86
CA THR A 110 4.77 3.81 11.56
C THR A 110 4.31 2.37 11.37
N ALA A 111 5.15 1.38 11.71
CA ALA A 111 4.81 -0.05 11.60
C ALA A 111 3.59 -0.44 12.44
N ALA A 112 3.42 0.18 13.62
CA ALA A 112 2.29 -0.07 14.52
C ALA A 112 1.05 0.78 14.22
N ASP A 113 1.10 1.61 13.17
CA ASP A 113 -0.02 2.46 12.71
C ASP A 113 -0.50 3.49 13.76
N TYR A 114 0.32 3.82 14.77
CA TYR A 114 -0.07 4.72 15.84
C TYR A 114 -0.27 6.17 15.37
N GLU A 115 0.59 6.63 14.48
CA GLU A 115 0.51 7.97 13.90
C GLU A 115 -0.17 7.96 12.53
N THR A 116 0.07 6.91 11.74
CA THR A 116 -0.44 6.78 10.37
C THR A 116 -1.94 6.50 10.31
N GLY A 117 -2.47 5.73 11.27
CA GLY A 117 -3.90 5.44 11.37
C GLY A 117 -4.77 6.69 11.52
N PRO A 118 -4.52 7.57 12.52
CA PRO A 118 -5.23 8.85 12.65
C PRO A 118 -5.10 9.75 11.42
N ILE A 119 -3.91 9.84 10.79
CA ILE A 119 -3.70 10.64 9.58
C ILE A 119 -4.52 10.07 8.43
N ARG A 120 -4.48 8.75 8.20
CA ARG A 120 -5.27 8.07 7.18
C ARG A 120 -6.76 8.37 7.35
N ARG A 121 -7.31 8.19 8.56
CA ARG A 121 -8.72 8.47 8.82
C ARG A 121 -9.09 9.93 8.55
N ALA A 122 -8.26 10.88 8.94
CA ALA A 122 -8.51 12.30 8.71
C ALA A 122 -8.53 12.64 7.21
N LEU A 123 -7.57 12.14 6.45
CA LEU A 123 -7.52 12.33 5.00
C LEU A 123 -8.71 11.66 4.30
N GLN A 124 -9.02 10.41 4.66
CA GLN A 124 -10.14 9.66 4.08
C GLN A 124 -11.49 10.27 4.42
N ALA A 125 -11.68 10.77 5.64
CA ALA A 125 -12.90 11.47 6.04
C ALA A 125 -13.13 12.76 5.21
N ARG A 126 -12.06 13.42 4.80
CA ARG A 126 -12.14 14.67 4.02
C ARG A 126 -12.22 14.44 2.52
N PHE A 127 -11.45 13.51 1.98
CA PHE A 127 -11.24 13.34 0.53
C PHE A 127 -11.81 12.04 -0.04
N GLY A 128 -12.45 11.22 0.78
CA GLY A 128 -12.96 9.92 0.37
C GLY A 128 -12.00 8.76 0.70
N GLU A 129 -12.59 7.60 0.90
CA GLU A 129 -11.91 6.37 1.28
C GLU A 129 -11.55 5.55 0.04
N GLY A 130 -10.35 5.75 -0.53
CA GLY A 130 -9.86 5.02 -1.72
C GLY A 130 -9.48 3.56 -1.43
N GLY A 131 -9.38 3.18 -0.16
CA GLY A 131 -9.01 1.83 0.28
C GLY A 131 -8.04 1.87 1.46
N ARG A 132 -7.71 0.67 1.98
CA ARG A 132 -6.74 0.54 3.07
C ARG A 132 -5.31 0.80 2.61
N GLY A 133 -5.04 0.55 1.33
CA GLY A 133 -3.71 0.54 0.77
C GLY A 133 -2.93 -0.73 1.10
N PHE A 134 -1.60 -0.62 1.12
CA PHE A 134 -0.69 -1.75 1.32
C PHE A 134 -0.62 -2.22 2.78
N VAL A 135 -0.76 -3.52 2.98
CA VAL A 135 -0.53 -4.21 4.25
C VAL A 135 0.29 -5.49 4.03
N ALA A 136 1.07 -5.89 5.02
CA ALA A 136 1.72 -7.19 4.97
C ALA A 136 0.67 -8.31 5.10
N ILE A 137 0.86 -9.39 4.34
CA ILE A 137 0.14 -10.65 4.52
C ILE A 137 0.99 -11.59 5.35
N GLY A 138 0.35 -12.41 6.19
CA GLY A 138 1.06 -13.26 7.13
C GLY A 138 1.67 -12.45 8.28
N GLU A 139 2.67 -12.99 8.94
CA GLU A 139 3.30 -12.39 10.12
C GLU A 139 4.78 -12.02 9.80
N PRO A 140 5.05 -10.82 9.24
CA PRO A 140 6.41 -10.42 8.85
C PRO A 140 7.37 -10.30 10.04
N TRP A 141 6.86 -10.16 11.25
CA TRP A 141 7.55 -10.32 12.54
C TRP A 141 6.55 -10.51 13.66
N LYS A 142 7.00 -11.08 14.77
CA LYS A 142 6.19 -11.27 15.97
C LYS A 142 5.60 -9.94 16.45
N HIS A 143 4.28 -9.92 16.69
CA HIS A 143 3.55 -8.72 17.11
C HIS A 143 3.49 -7.60 16.03
N TYR A 144 3.47 -7.96 14.75
CA TYR A 144 3.06 -7.02 13.72
C TYR A 144 1.61 -6.60 13.95
N VAL A 145 1.37 -5.32 14.11
CA VAL A 145 0.04 -4.76 14.41
C VAL A 145 -0.19 -3.52 13.54
N GLN A 146 -1.34 -3.46 12.91
CA GLN A 146 -1.86 -2.25 12.28
C GLN A 146 -3.35 -2.11 12.57
N GLU A 147 -3.85 -0.88 12.50
CA GLU A 147 -5.27 -0.60 12.77
C GLU A 147 -6.18 -1.36 11.81
N GLY A 148 -7.17 -2.08 12.38
CA GLY A 148 -8.14 -2.84 11.61
C GLY A 148 -7.58 -4.06 10.86
N LEU A 149 -6.33 -4.47 11.14
CA LEU A 149 -5.70 -5.64 10.57
C LEU A 149 -5.45 -6.71 11.64
N ARG A 150 -5.86 -7.93 11.34
CA ARG A 150 -5.35 -9.14 11.98
C ARG A 150 -4.72 -10.00 10.90
N ASN A 151 -3.52 -10.45 11.12
CA ASN A 151 -2.80 -11.29 10.17
C ASN A 151 -2.09 -12.42 10.90
N GLY A 152 -1.66 -13.42 10.14
CA GLY A 152 -0.93 -14.56 10.67
C GLY A 152 -0.54 -15.52 9.57
N SER A 153 0.24 -16.51 9.97
CA SER A 153 0.69 -17.58 9.08
C SER A 153 0.85 -18.89 9.84
N SER A 154 0.82 -20.02 9.11
CA SER A 154 1.28 -21.29 9.64
C SER A 154 2.79 -21.27 9.90
N HIS A 155 3.29 -22.22 10.67
CA HIS A 155 4.69 -22.28 11.10
C HIS A 155 5.69 -22.48 9.94
N ASP A 156 5.20 -22.87 8.76
CA ASP A 156 6.02 -23.14 7.60
C ASP A 156 6.43 -21.88 6.81
N TRP A 157 5.92 -20.72 7.19
CA TRP A 157 6.34 -19.45 6.61
C TRP A 157 7.50 -18.85 7.38
N SER A 158 8.54 -18.44 6.66
CA SER A 158 9.70 -17.74 7.19
C SER A 158 9.62 -16.26 6.85
N PRO A 159 9.60 -15.36 7.85
CA PRO A 159 9.60 -13.94 7.61
C PRO A 159 11.01 -13.42 7.30
N GLU A 160 11.08 -12.46 6.38
CA GLU A 160 12.27 -11.69 6.06
C GLU A 160 11.98 -10.19 6.09
N ARG A 161 12.95 -9.41 6.49
CA ARG A 161 12.89 -7.95 6.46
C ARG A 161 14.21 -7.34 6.06
N SER A 162 14.15 -6.23 5.36
CA SER A 162 15.34 -5.45 5.07
C SER A 162 15.95 -4.92 6.38
N HIS A 163 17.27 -5.02 6.52
CA HIS A 163 18.00 -4.52 7.67
C HIS A 163 19.39 -4.04 7.24
N ALA A 164 19.87 -2.97 7.88
CA ALA A 164 21.19 -2.48 7.61
C ALA A 164 22.25 -3.46 8.15
N ILE A 165 23.23 -3.81 7.33
CA ILE A 165 24.38 -4.63 7.75
C ILE A 165 25.31 -3.74 8.58
N LYS A 166 25.65 -4.16 9.81
CA LYS A 166 26.60 -3.45 10.66
C LYS A 166 27.95 -3.31 9.93
N GLY A 167 28.39 -2.06 9.72
CA GLY A 167 29.61 -1.78 8.96
C GLY A 167 29.47 -1.89 7.43
N GLY A 168 28.29 -2.17 6.90
CA GLY A 168 28.05 -2.42 5.48
C GLY A 168 27.92 -1.18 4.58
N LYS A 169 28.21 0.02 5.09
CA LYS A 169 28.18 1.30 4.34
C LYS A 169 26.90 1.50 3.51
N GLY A 170 25.74 1.27 4.11
CA GLY A 170 24.43 1.40 3.46
C GLY A 170 23.93 0.15 2.73
N ARG A 171 24.66 -0.96 2.75
CA ARG A 171 24.16 -2.23 2.18
C ARG A 171 23.11 -2.86 3.09
N LEU A 172 22.06 -3.41 2.45
CA LEU A 172 21.05 -4.21 3.13
C LEU A 172 21.49 -5.67 3.26
N GLY A 173 21.03 -6.33 4.33
CA GLY A 173 21.15 -7.79 4.50
C GLY A 173 20.17 -8.55 3.62
N GLY A 174 20.36 -9.87 3.55
CA GLY A 174 19.53 -10.76 2.72
C GLY A 174 19.86 -10.68 1.23
N ASP A 175 18.92 -11.11 0.40
CA ASP A 175 19.06 -11.17 -1.06
C ASP A 175 18.58 -9.89 -1.78
N GLY A 176 18.12 -8.89 -1.05
CA GLY A 176 17.59 -7.65 -1.60
C GLY A 176 16.17 -7.75 -2.19
N GLN A 177 15.54 -8.91 -2.10
CA GLN A 177 14.21 -9.14 -2.66
C GLN A 177 13.12 -8.94 -1.60
N TYR A 178 12.85 -7.69 -1.29
CA TYR A 178 11.82 -7.26 -0.36
C TYR A 178 10.77 -6.44 -1.11
N GLY A 179 9.50 -6.56 -0.77
CA GLY A 179 8.46 -5.75 -1.38
C GLY A 179 8.49 -4.28 -0.94
N LEU A 180 7.49 -3.53 -1.34
CA LEU A 180 7.32 -2.08 -1.08
C LEU A 180 7.55 -1.70 0.39
N ALA A 181 7.13 -2.54 1.34
CA ALA A 181 7.32 -2.29 2.78
C ALA A 181 8.68 -2.78 3.31
N GLY A 182 9.59 -3.25 2.45
CA GLY A 182 10.88 -3.81 2.88
C GLY A 182 10.77 -5.09 3.69
N VAL A 183 9.67 -5.83 3.53
CA VAL A 183 9.40 -7.11 4.20
C VAL A 183 8.92 -8.15 3.20
N ALA A 184 9.11 -9.42 3.55
CA ALA A 184 8.59 -10.56 2.82
C ALA A 184 8.32 -11.71 3.78
N ILE A 185 7.48 -12.65 3.36
CA ILE A 185 7.39 -13.98 3.95
C ILE A 185 7.58 -15.00 2.82
N HIS A 186 8.22 -16.12 3.09
CA HIS A 186 8.43 -17.15 2.07
C HIS A 186 8.25 -18.55 2.63
N THR A 187 7.89 -19.49 1.74
CA THR A 187 7.72 -20.90 2.03
C THR A 187 7.92 -21.77 0.79
N GLY A 188 8.39 -23.00 1.00
CA GLY A 188 8.35 -24.07 -0.03
C GLY A 188 7.42 -25.22 0.38
N SER A 189 6.68 -25.10 1.49
CA SER A 189 5.88 -26.18 2.06
C SER A 189 4.47 -26.20 1.47
N ALA A 190 3.98 -27.37 1.08
CA ALA A 190 2.61 -27.56 0.64
C ALA A 190 1.61 -27.33 1.79
N GLY A 191 0.52 -26.61 1.50
CA GLY A 191 -0.52 -26.31 2.48
C GLY A 191 -0.13 -25.27 3.53
N ALA A 192 1.02 -24.59 3.35
CA ALA A 192 1.41 -23.48 4.19
C ALA A 192 0.49 -22.27 3.94
N ARG A 193 -0.16 -21.77 4.99
CA ARG A 193 -1.16 -20.69 4.91
C ARG A 193 -0.66 -19.39 5.49
N ALA A 194 -0.97 -18.30 4.80
CA ALA A 194 -0.78 -16.94 5.29
C ALA A 194 -2.04 -16.13 5.04
N TRP A 195 -2.41 -15.25 5.97
CA TRP A 195 -3.66 -14.50 5.85
C TRP A 195 -3.54 -13.06 6.36
N ALA A 196 -4.45 -12.23 5.87
CA ALA A 196 -4.77 -10.90 6.37
C ALA A 196 -6.31 -10.79 6.48
N ASP A 197 -6.80 -10.39 7.65
CA ASP A 197 -8.22 -10.22 7.98
C ASP A 197 -8.41 -8.73 8.33
N LEU A 198 -9.16 -8.01 7.50
CA LEU A 198 -9.27 -6.56 7.56
C LEU A 198 -10.69 -6.11 7.85
N THR A 199 -10.82 -5.09 8.71
CA THR A 199 -12.07 -4.40 8.96
C THR A 199 -12.33 -3.27 7.96
N ALA A 200 -11.29 -2.78 7.28
CA ALA A 200 -11.41 -1.80 6.21
C ALA A 200 -12.08 -2.41 4.98
N LYS A 201 -12.86 -1.60 4.27
CA LYS A 201 -13.53 -2.03 3.05
C LYS A 201 -12.56 -2.05 1.87
N ALA A 202 -12.76 -3.02 0.98
CA ALA A 202 -12.11 -3.11 -0.31
C ALA A 202 -13.08 -3.68 -1.34
N SER A 203 -12.91 -3.35 -2.61
CA SER A 203 -13.57 -3.99 -3.75
C SER A 203 -12.57 -4.65 -4.69
N ARG A 204 -11.28 -4.42 -4.46
CA ARG A 204 -10.16 -5.02 -5.19
C ARG A 204 -9.03 -5.37 -4.23
N VAL A 205 -8.51 -6.57 -4.39
CA VAL A 205 -7.37 -7.11 -3.65
C VAL A 205 -6.24 -7.37 -4.63
N GLU A 206 -5.07 -6.78 -4.41
CA GLU A 206 -3.88 -7.03 -5.22
C GLU A 206 -2.80 -7.67 -4.36
N LEU A 207 -2.38 -8.87 -4.72
CA LEU A 207 -1.27 -9.58 -4.07
C LEU A 207 0.04 -9.27 -4.76
N ALA A 208 1.03 -8.81 -3.97
CA ALA A 208 2.39 -8.57 -4.39
C ALA A 208 3.28 -9.76 -4.02
N TYR A 209 4.04 -10.30 -4.99
CA TYR A 209 4.88 -11.47 -4.79
C TYR A 209 6.15 -11.41 -5.64
N LEU A 210 7.13 -12.24 -5.30
CA LEU A 210 8.32 -12.43 -6.12
C LEU A 210 8.06 -13.46 -7.21
N GLN A 211 8.20 -13.07 -8.47
CA GLN A 211 8.35 -14.01 -9.58
C GLN A 211 9.82 -14.43 -9.69
N GLN A 212 10.08 -15.72 -9.87
CA GLN A 212 11.44 -16.26 -9.95
C GLN A 212 11.50 -17.60 -10.70
N PRO A 213 12.67 -17.99 -11.27
CA PRO A 213 12.78 -19.17 -12.13
C PRO A 213 12.38 -20.50 -11.47
N ARG A 214 12.60 -20.63 -10.15
CA ARG A 214 12.21 -21.80 -9.34
C ARG A 214 11.02 -21.50 -8.42
N GLY A 215 10.21 -20.53 -8.79
CA GLY A 215 9.01 -20.19 -8.04
C GLY A 215 8.02 -21.34 -8.00
N GLY A 216 7.29 -21.43 -6.90
CA GLY A 216 6.15 -22.32 -6.72
C GLY A 216 4.84 -21.68 -7.20
N ALA A 217 3.74 -22.21 -6.70
CA ALA A 217 2.43 -21.65 -6.91
C ALA A 217 1.65 -21.55 -5.58
N PHE A 218 0.59 -20.76 -5.59
CA PHE A 218 -0.31 -20.64 -4.46
C PHE A 218 -1.75 -20.41 -4.93
N ASP A 219 -2.69 -20.87 -4.12
CA ASP A 219 -4.11 -20.56 -4.25
C ASP A 219 -4.48 -19.37 -3.37
N VAL A 220 -5.39 -18.55 -3.87
CA VAL A 220 -5.89 -17.36 -3.18
C VAL A 220 -7.34 -17.58 -2.81
N TYR A 221 -7.68 -17.27 -1.58
CA TYR A 221 -9.06 -17.30 -1.07
C TYR A 221 -9.42 -15.91 -0.54
N ILE A 222 -10.63 -15.48 -0.87
CA ILE A 222 -11.24 -14.26 -0.32
C ILE A 222 -12.53 -14.73 0.38
N ASP A 223 -12.63 -14.45 1.67
CA ASP A 223 -13.75 -14.86 2.53
C ASP A 223 -14.07 -16.36 2.46
N GLY A 224 -13.01 -17.19 2.34
CA GLY A 224 -13.11 -18.64 2.24
C GLY A 224 -13.46 -19.17 0.84
N ALA A 225 -13.82 -18.32 -0.11
CA ALA A 225 -14.04 -18.71 -1.49
C ALA A 225 -12.73 -18.64 -2.30
N ARG A 226 -12.42 -19.68 -3.09
CA ARG A 226 -11.24 -19.69 -3.95
C ARG A 226 -11.37 -18.63 -5.05
N ALA A 227 -10.54 -17.59 -4.98
CA ALA A 227 -10.50 -16.49 -5.95
C ALA A 227 -9.59 -16.79 -7.15
N GLY A 228 -8.54 -17.59 -6.97
CA GLY A 228 -7.67 -17.94 -8.07
C GLY A 228 -6.45 -18.77 -7.69
N HIS A 229 -5.64 -19.04 -8.73
CA HIS A 229 -4.35 -19.72 -8.64
C HIS A 229 -3.28 -18.86 -9.27
N VAL A 230 -2.13 -18.75 -8.64
CA VAL A 230 -1.02 -17.90 -9.08
C VAL A 230 0.26 -18.73 -9.13
N SER A 231 0.90 -18.78 -10.29
CA SER A 231 2.26 -19.30 -10.42
C SER A 231 3.26 -18.17 -10.27
N THR A 232 4.26 -18.36 -9.43
CA THR A 232 5.37 -17.42 -9.27
C THR A 232 6.57 -17.75 -10.18
N ARG A 233 6.44 -18.74 -11.06
CA ARG A 233 7.49 -19.11 -12.03
C ARG A 233 7.65 -18.06 -13.11
N GLY A 234 8.86 -17.57 -13.31
CA GLY A 234 9.18 -16.61 -14.36
C GLY A 234 10.54 -15.96 -14.18
N ALA A 235 10.77 -14.86 -14.88
CA ALA A 235 11.94 -14.02 -14.67
C ALA A 235 11.89 -13.40 -13.26
N SER A 236 13.06 -13.21 -12.62
CA SER A 236 13.10 -12.58 -11.29
C SER A 236 12.59 -11.14 -11.33
N GLY A 237 11.65 -10.84 -10.47
CA GLY A 237 11.09 -9.49 -10.33
C GLY A 237 9.80 -9.46 -9.51
N SER A 238 9.39 -8.28 -9.11
CA SER A 238 8.10 -8.07 -8.46
C SER A 238 6.97 -8.34 -9.44
N ALA A 239 5.95 -9.04 -8.98
CA ALA A 239 4.75 -9.31 -9.75
C ALA A 239 3.50 -9.08 -8.89
N TRP A 240 2.39 -8.79 -9.56
CA TRP A 240 1.13 -8.43 -8.92
C TRP A 240 -0.02 -9.26 -9.52
N ARG A 241 -0.96 -9.62 -8.68
CA ARG A 241 -2.18 -10.29 -9.12
C ARG A 241 -3.39 -9.68 -8.45
N SER A 242 -4.32 -9.16 -9.26
CA SER A 242 -5.56 -8.51 -8.81
C SER A 242 -6.73 -9.49 -8.79
N PHE A 243 -7.60 -9.32 -7.80
CA PHE A 243 -8.86 -10.04 -7.64
C PHE A 243 -9.95 -9.03 -7.28
N ALA A 244 -11.10 -9.12 -7.96
CA ALA A 244 -12.28 -8.35 -7.60
C ALA A 244 -13.01 -9.02 -6.42
N ALA A 245 -13.57 -8.20 -5.53
CA ALA A 245 -14.41 -8.63 -4.42
C ALA A 245 -15.62 -7.67 -4.27
N PRO A 246 -16.72 -8.06 -3.62
CA PRO A 246 -17.75 -7.12 -3.22
C PRO A 246 -17.19 -6.02 -2.30
N ASP A 247 -17.70 -4.79 -2.37
CA ASP A 247 -17.20 -3.73 -1.47
C ASP A 247 -17.53 -4.03 -0.01
N GLY A 248 -16.52 -4.33 0.78
CA GLY A 248 -16.69 -4.73 2.17
C GLY A 248 -15.38 -5.10 2.87
N PRO A 249 -15.43 -5.46 4.15
CA PRO A 249 -14.31 -6.05 4.87
C PRO A 249 -14.04 -7.47 4.34
N HIS A 250 -12.76 -7.85 4.25
CA HIS A 250 -12.35 -9.13 3.68
C HIS A 250 -11.29 -9.84 4.51
N ARG A 251 -11.35 -11.17 4.47
CA ARG A 251 -10.25 -12.06 4.83
C ARG A 251 -9.60 -12.59 3.56
N ILE A 252 -8.34 -12.25 3.37
CA ILE A 252 -7.51 -12.75 2.28
C ILE A 252 -6.63 -13.89 2.84
N GLU A 253 -6.62 -15.05 2.19
CA GLU A 253 -5.79 -16.18 2.57
C GLU A 253 -5.04 -16.70 1.33
N VAL A 254 -3.78 -17.04 1.51
CA VAL A 254 -2.91 -17.67 0.53
C VAL A 254 -2.51 -19.05 1.03
N ASP A 255 -2.66 -20.07 0.19
CA ASP A 255 -2.29 -21.47 0.48
C ASP A 255 -1.24 -21.92 -0.55
N ALA A 256 -0.01 -22.17 -0.11
CA ALA A 256 1.09 -22.56 -0.98
C ALA A 256 0.95 -24.03 -1.42
N THR A 257 1.19 -24.30 -2.72
CA THR A 257 1.05 -25.64 -3.29
C THR A 257 2.23 -26.56 -3.01
N GLY A 258 3.40 -26.01 -2.65
CA GLY A 258 4.59 -26.78 -2.31
C GLY A 258 5.38 -27.30 -3.51
N ASP A 259 5.13 -26.77 -4.72
CA ASP A 259 5.81 -27.13 -5.96
C ASP A 259 7.03 -26.26 -6.28
N GLY A 260 7.43 -25.39 -5.33
CA GLY A 260 8.56 -24.48 -5.39
C GLY A 260 8.48 -23.41 -4.32
N ASP A 261 9.45 -22.50 -4.30
CA ASP A 261 9.48 -21.41 -3.34
C ASP A 261 8.44 -20.33 -3.70
N VAL A 262 7.64 -19.91 -2.72
CA VAL A 262 6.68 -18.81 -2.82
C VAL A 262 7.12 -17.70 -1.87
N ARG A 263 7.29 -16.48 -2.38
CA ARG A 263 7.60 -15.31 -1.57
C ARG A 263 6.55 -14.24 -1.78
N LEU A 264 5.89 -13.84 -0.70
CA LEU A 264 4.86 -12.81 -0.68
C LEU A 264 5.42 -11.51 -0.07
N PHE A 265 5.07 -10.39 -0.66
CA PHE A 265 5.46 -9.07 -0.17
C PHE A 265 4.35 -8.39 0.62
N GLY A 266 3.10 -8.65 0.30
CA GLY A 266 1.93 -8.06 0.93
C GLY A 266 0.74 -7.98 0.00
N THR A 267 -0.26 -7.23 0.39
CA THR A 267 -1.46 -7.00 -0.40
C THR A 267 -1.87 -5.54 -0.35
N VAL A 268 -2.36 -5.01 -1.47
CA VAL A 268 -3.04 -3.71 -1.55
C VAL A 268 -4.54 -3.96 -1.55
N LEU A 269 -5.24 -3.19 -0.73
CA LEU A 269 -6.70 -3.20 -0.68
C LEU A 269 -7.21 -1.86 -1.16
N ASP A 270 -7.86 -1.91 -2.29
CA ASP A 270 -8.33 -0.77 -3.05
C ASP A 270 -9.87 -0.81 -3.17
N ARG A 271 -10.48 0.34 -3.41
CA ARG A 271 -11.91 0.49 -3.64
C ARG A 271 -12.17 1.12 -5.00
N ASP A 272 -13.33 0.82 -5.59
CA ASP A 272 -13.71 1.40 -6.89
C ASP A 272 -14.08 2.89 -6.80
N GLN A 273 -14.19 3.45 -5.59
CA GLN A 273 -14.40 4.88 -5.40
C GLN A 273 -13.07 5.61 -5.28
N VAL A 274 -13.00 6.80 -5.88
CA VAL A 274 -11.81 7.66 -5.77
C VAL A 274 -11.72 8.27 -4.38
N GLY A 275 -10.51 8.28 -3.82
CA GLY A 275 -10.24 8.83 -2.51
C GLY A 275 -8.74 8.90 -2.18
N VAL A 276 -8.43 8.71 -0.91
CA VAL A 276 -7.05 8.65 -0.42
C VAL A 276 -6.76 7.24 0.06
N MET A 277 -5.63 6.70 -0.39
CA MET A 277 -4.94 5.55 0.22
C MET A 277 -3.73 6.04 1.01
N TYR A 278 -3.52 5.46 2.18
CA TYR A 278 -2.40 5.84 3.04
C TYR A 278 -1.69 4.60 3.59
N ASP A 279 -0.51 4.34 3.06
CA ASP A 279 0.28 3.15 3.32
C ASP A 279 1.25 3.37 4.48
N ALA A 280 1.11 2.61 5.55
CA ALA A 280 2.02 2.62 6.69
C ALA A 280 3.13 1.59 6.47
N LEU A 281 4.26 2.03 5.89
CA LEU A 281 5.38 1.18 5.46
C LEU A 281 6.53 1.21 6.48
N GLY A 282 6.20 0.99 7.76
CA GLY A 282 7.17 0.96 8.84
C GLY A 282 7.82 -0.41 9.03
N ILE A 283 9.07 -0.42 9.50
CA ILE A 283 9.79 -1.63 9.88
C ILE A 283 10.32 -1.46 11.30
N ASN A 284 9.99 -2.39 12.20
CA ASN A 284 10.49 -2.37 13.58
C ASN A 284 12.02 -2.32 13.63
N GLY A 285 12.56 -1.25 14.24
CA GLY A 285 13.99 -1.03 14.37
C GLY A 285 14.65 -0.47 13.10
N ALA A 286 13.88 -0.05 12.11
CA ALA A 286 14.42 0.62 10.93
C ALA A 286 15.13 1.92 11.29
N ARG A 287 16.09 2.27 10.47
CA ARG A 287 16.81 3.54 10.50
C ARG A 287 16.70 4.16 9.11
N VAL A 288 16.88 5.45 9.01
CA VAL A 288 16.89 6.17 7.71
C VAL A 288 17.82 5.52 6.68
N THR A 289 18.92 4.91 7.13
CA THR A 289 19.85 4.15 6.26
C THR A 289 19.22 2.91 5.62
N ASN A 290 18.14 2.37 6.16
CA ASN A 290 17.42 1.28 5.51
C ASN A 290 16.75 1.77 4.23
N VAL A 291 16.03 2.90 4.32
CA VAL A 291 15.30 3.47 3.19
C VAL A 291 16.27 4.01 2.13
N LEU A 292 17.37 4.64 2.55
CA LEU A 292 18.38 5.19 1.64
C LEU A 292 19.17 4.11 0.87
N ALA A 293 19.05 2.85 1.24
CA ALA A 293 19.71 1.73 0.58
C ALA A 293 18.77 0.96 -0.38
N TRP A 294 17.55 1.41 -0.56
CA TRP A 294 16.62 0.85 -1.55
C TRP A 294 16.89 1.49 -2.91
N ASP A 295 16.88 0.65 -3.95
CA ASP A 295 17.01 1.06 -5.35
C ASP A 295 15.65 1.43 -5.96
#